data_aa2fb091c0f92ef748a9d4282c0c9e1c
#
_entry.id   aa2fb091c0f92ef748a9d4282c0c9e1c
#
_cell.length_a   1.000
_cell.length_b   1.000
_cell.length_c   1.000
_cell.angle_alpha   90.00
_cell.angle_beta   90.00
_cell.angle_gamma   90.00
#
_symmetry.space_group_name_H-M   'P 1'
#
loop_
_entity.id
_entity.type
_entity.pdbx_description
1 polymer ?
#
loop_
_entity_poly.entity_id
_entity_poly.type
_entity_poly.pdbx_seq_one_letter_code
_entity_poly.pdbx_strand_id
1 'polypeptide(L)'
;MKHTLLSRFAIVMAVALYAAPALVLAQDIQHCSNATSAGRWGFTTNGVLILPTGAVPVTAVGHFVQDLHGNMEGSQVRSVGGGVAHETFTGTVTTNPDCTAKYTISVYDDSGNLVRISVLDAVFTNGGRKARVVFESVTLPDGTSLPSVLSIDGDKQ
;
A
#
# COMPACT_ATOMS: atom_id res chain seq x y z
N MET A 1 20.78 42.10 62.97
CA MET A 1 20.79 40.74 62.60
C MET A 1 19.49 40.37 61.86
N LYS A 2 19.27 40.85 60.60
CA LYS A 2 18.01 40.57 59.82
C LYS A 2 18.24 40.44 58.31
N HIS A 3 19.43 40.05 57.83
CA HIS A 3 19.72 39.98 56.39
C HIS A 3 20.15 38.61 55.85
N THR A 4 20.08 37.52 56.64
CA THR A 4 20.59 36.21 56.24
C THR A 4 19.50 35.18 55.83
N LEU A 5 18.22 35.51 55.92
CA LEU A 5 17.11 34.61 55.61
C LEU A 5 16.56 34.75 54.16
N LEU A 6 16.75 35.89 53.52
CA LEU A 6 16.26 36.13 52.15
C LEU A 6 17.17 35.55 51.06
N SER A 7 18.46 35.31 51.35
CA SER A 7 19.41 34.77 50.36
C SER A 7 19.28 33.25 50.11
N ARG A 8 18.67 32.51 51.04
CA ARG A 8 18.55 31.07 50.90
C ARG A 8 17.31 30.60 50.15
N PHE A 9 16.31 31.45 50.00
CA PHE A 9 15.10 31.14 49.21
C PHE A 9 15.27 31.40 47.71
N ALA A 10 16.18 32.27 47.30
CA ALA A 10 16.42 32.61 45.90
C ALA A 10 17.20 31.51 45.14
N ILE A 11 17.98 30.66 45.83
CA ILE A 11 18.79 29.62 45.20
C ILE A 11 17.98 28.33 44.93
N VAL A 12 16.91 28.06 45.71
CA VAL A 12 16.07 26.86 45.53
C VAL A 12 15.11 27.02 44.38
N MET A 13 14.73 28.24 43.99
CA MET A 13 13.84 28.46 42.84
C MET A 13 14.53 28.40 41.47
N ALA A 14 15.85 28.56 41.41
CA ALA A 14 16.59 28.57 40.14
C ALA A 14 16.93 27.17 39.62
N VAL A 15 16.85 26.12 40.44
CA VAL A 15 17.19 24.74 40.02
C VAL A 15 15.97 23.96 39.49
N ALA A 16 14.74 24.45 39.74
CA ALA A 16 13.51 23.78 39.29
C ALA A 16 13.15 24.02 37.83
N LEU A 17 13.84 24.92 37.12
CA LEU A 17 13.52 25.23 35.70
C LEU A 17 14.29 24.43 34.65
N TYR A 18 15.21 23.56 35.04
CA TYR A 18 16.04 22.81 34.08
C TYR A 18 15.64 21.34 33.87
N ALA A 19 14.57 20.87 34.50
CA ALA A 19 14.03 19.54 34.27
C ALA A 19 12.77 19.59 33.40
N ALA A 20 12.84 20.28 32.24
CA ALA A 20 11.90 19.99 31.18
C ALA A 20 12.23 18.63 30.61
N PRO A 21 11.41 17.58 30.78
CA PRO A 21 11.60 16.34 30.05
C PRO A 21 11.52 16.72 28.58
N ALA A 22 12.62 16.52 27.84
CA ALA A 22 12.54 16.46 26.41
C ALA A 22 11.56 15.33 26.10
N LEU A 23 10.31 15.66 25.80
CA LEU A 23 9.38 14.78 25.12
C LEU A 23 10.02 14.52 23.76
N VAL A 24 10.92 13.54 23.72
CA VAL A 24 11.28 12.89 22.47
C VAL A 24 9.95 12.33 21.99
N LEU A 25 9.34 13.01 21.02
CA LEU A 25 8.29 12.42 20.21
C LEU A 25 8.96 11.22 19.56
N ALA A 26 8.79 10.05 20.19
CA ALA A 26 9.06 8.79 19.54
C ALA A 26 8.17 8.84 18.28
N GLN A 27 8.77 9.15 17.15
CA GLN A 27 8.12 8.89 15.88
C GLN A 27 7.84 7.40 15.91
N ASP A 28 6.58 7.03 16.01
CA ASP A 28 6.12 5.66 15.85
C ASP A 28 6.63 5.24 14.47
N ILE A 29 7.77 4.55 14.45
CA ILE A 29 8.28 3.94 13.22
C ILE A 29 7.28 2.83 12.93
N GLN A 30 6.32 3.16 12.08
CA GLN A 30 5.27 2.25 11.67
C GLN A 30 5.93 1.10 10.92
N HIS A 31 6.10 -0.03 11.61
CA HIS A 31 6.56 -1.27 11.00
C HIS A 31 5.39 -1.91 10.25
N CYS A 32 5.49 -1.93 8.92
CA CYS A 32 4.55 -2.65 8.09
C CYS A 32 4.89 -4.15 8.03
N SER A 33 3.89 -4.96 7.77
CA SER A 33 3.98 -6.40 7.58
C SER A 33 2.74 -6.90 6.85
N ASN A 34 2.74 -8.16 6.40
CA ASN A 34 1.53 -8.78 5.86
C ASN A 34 0.34 -8.69 6.84
N ALA A 35 0.60 -8.81 8.14
CA ALA A 35 -0.45 -8.70 9.16
C ALA A 35 -1.06 -7.28 9.24
N THR A 36 -0.27 -6.22 9.08
CA THR A 36 -0.77 -4.85 9.10
C THR A 36 -1.53 -4.49 7.82
N SER A 37 -1.17 -5.08 6.68
CA SER A 37 -1.86 -4.89 5.39
C SER A 37 -3.04 -5.86 5.20
N ALA A 38 -3.15 -6.95 5.98
CA ALA A 38 -4.26 -7.90 5.90
C ALA A 38 -5.63 -7.23 6.11
N GLY A 39 -6.65 -7.74 5.44
CA GLY A 39 -8.04 -7.27 5.54
C GLY A 39 -8.71 -7.12 4.19
N ARG A 40 -9.84 -6.40 4.17
CA ARG A 40 -10.61 -6.12 2.96
C ARG A 40 -10.16 -4.81 2.33
N TRP A 41 -10.03 -4.82 1.02
CA TRP A 41 -9.59 -3.68 0.22
C TRP A 41 -10.54 -3.41 -0.94
N GLY A 42 -10.81 -2.15 -1.22
CA GLY A 42 -11.37 -1.69 -2.47
C GLY A 42 -10.30 -0.98 -3.28
N PHE A 43 -10.34 -1.07 -4.61
CA PHE A 43 -9.34 -0.44 -5.44
C PHE A 43 -9.88 0.02 -6.80
N THR A 44 -9.14 0.96 -7.39
CA THR A 44 -9.30 1.37 -8.78
C THR A 44 -7.97 1.27 -9.50
N THR A 45 -8.00 0.79 -10.75
CA THR A 45 -6.85 0.74 -11.66
C THR A 45 -7.05 1.72 -12.79
N ASN A 46 -6.01 2.46 -13.16
CA ASN A 46 -6.02 3.36 -14.30
C ASN A 46 -4.69 3.33 -15.05
N GLY A 47 -4.74 3.54 -16.36
CA GLY A 47 -3.54 3.67 -17.19
C GLY A 47 -3.75 3.23 -18.62
N VAL A 48 -2.68 2.71 -19.22
CA VAL A 48 -2.68 2.29 -20.63
C VAL A 48 -1.88 0.99 -20.82
N LEU A 49 -2.30 0.18 -21.78
CA LEU A 49 -1.45 -0.83 -22.42
C LEU A 49 -0.80 -0.22 -23.65
N ILE A 50 0.46 -0.52 -23.88
CA ILE A 50 1.21 -0.05 -25.05
C ILE A 50 1.25 -1.20 -26.06
N LEU A 51 0.35 -1.13 -27.04
CA LEU A 51 0.28 -2.11 -28.13
C LEU A 51 1.00 -1.60 -29.38
N PRO A 52 1.36 -2.47 -30.34
CA PRO A 52 1.94 -2.03 -31.62
C PRO A 52 1.06 -1.03 -32.37
N THR A 53 -0.25 -1.05 -32.13
CA THR A 53 -1.23 -0.12 -32.74
C THR A 53 -1.40 1.19 -31.96
N GLY A 54 -0.72 1.34 -30.82
CA GLY A 54 -0.77 2.54 -29.97
C GLY A 54 -1.18 2.23 -28.54
N ALA A 55 -1.32 3.30 -27.73
CA ALA A 55 -1.73 3.21 -26.34
C ALA A 55 -3.24 2.96 -26.24
N VAL A 56 -3.62 1.94 -25.47
CA VAL A 56 -5.02 1.56 -25.24
C VAL A 56 -5.36 1.82 -23.77
N PRO A 57 -6.36 2.68 -23.47
CA PRO A 57 -6.73 2.99 -22.10
C PRO A 57 -7.27 1.77 -21.36
N VAL A 58 -6.91 1.68 -20.07
CA VAL A 58 -7.34 0.65 -19.15
C VAL A 58 -7.89 1.30 -17.89
N THR A 59 -9.04 0.84 -17.43
CA THR A 59 -9.56 1.14 -16.11
C THR A 59 -10.18 -0.10 -15.50
N ALA A 60 -10.11 -0.24 -14.18
CA ALA A 60 -10.81 -1.28 -13.45
C ALA A 60 -11.24 -0.80 -12.08
N VAL A 61 -12.25 -1.44 -11.54
CA VAL A 61 -12.66 -1.31 -10.14
C VAL A 61 -12.87 -2.71 -9.57
N GLY A 62 -12.43 -2.91 -8.33
CA GLY A 62 -12.54 -4.21 -7.71
C GLY A 62 -12.35 -4.18 -6.19
N HIS A 63 -12.39 -5.37 -5.63
CA HIS A 63 -12.11 -5.59 -4.22
C HIS A 63 -11.35 -6.90 -4.03
N PHE A 64 -10.64 -7.00 -2.91
CA PHE A 64 -9.99 -8.25 -2.50
C PHE A 64 -9.94 -8.39 -0.99
N VAL A 65 -9.67 -9.60 -0.55
CA VAL A 65 -9.32 -9.94 0.84
C VAL A 65 -7.90 -10.44 0.85
N GLN A 66 -7.10 -9.94 1.79
CA GLN A 66 -5.75 -10.41 2.06
C GLN A 66 -5.69 -11.01 3.46
N ASP A 67 -5.11 -12.19 3.59
CA ASP A 67 -4.89 -12.85 4.89
C ASP A 67 -3.60 -12.36 5.59
N LEU A 68 -3.38 -12.83 6.83
CA LEU A 68 -2.19 -12.48 7.62
C LEU A 68 -0.88 -13.04 7.05
N HIS A 69 -0.96 -14.04 6.17
CA HIS A 69 0.19 -14.68 5.53
C HIS A 69 0.53 -14.02 4.20
N GLY A 70 -0.34 -13.11 3.71
CA GLY A 70 -0.17 -12.42 2.44
C GLY A 70 -0.83 -13.11 1.25
N ASN A 71 -1.63 -14.16 1.46
CA ASN A 71 -2.46 -14.70 0.39
C ASN A 71 -3.63 -13.75 0.13
N MET A 72 -4.03 -13.62 -1.11
CA MET A 72 -5.11 -12.74 -1.51
C MET A 72 -6.00 -13.35 -2.58
N GLU A 73 -7.27 -12.98 -2.54
CA GLU A 73 -8.26 -13.31 -3.55
C GLU A 73 -9.24 -12.14 -3.74
N GLY A 74 -9.73 -11.99 -4.94
CA GLY A 74 -10.65 -10.89 -5.24
C GLY A 74 -11.26 -10.96 -6.62
N SER A 75 -12.00 -9.91 -6.95
CA SER A 75 -12.64 -9.75 -8.25
C SER A 75 -12.59 -8.29 -8.70
N GLN A 76 -12.70 -8.10 -10.01
CA GLN A 76 -12.77 -6.78 -10.63
C GLN A 76 -13.62 -6.78 -11.89
N VAL A 77 -14.10 -5.60 -12.24
CA VAL A 77 -14.62 -5.28 -13.57
C VAL A 77 -13.59 -4.40 -14.24
N ARG A 78 -13.10 -4.83 -15.41
CA ARG A 78 -12.05 -4.13 -16.17
C ARG A 78 -12.58 -3.69 -17.52
N SER A 79 -12.20 -2.50 -17.97
CA SER A 79 -12.41 -2.01 -19.32
C SER A 79 -11.06 -1.74 -19.99
N VAL A 80 -10.89 -2.25 -21.22
CA VAL A 80 -9.72 -2.02 -22.08
C VAL A 80 -10.20 -1.54 -23.44
N GLY A 81 -9.87 -0.31 -23.82
CA GLY A 81 -10.31 0.25 -25.09
C GLY A 81 -11.82 0.25 -25.28
N GLY A 82 -12.60 0.22 -24.20
CA GLY A 82 -14.06 0.13 -24.21
C GLY A 82 -14.63 -1.29 -24.10
N GLY A 83 -13.80 -2.35 -24.27
CA GLY A 83 -14.21 -3.74 -24.01
C GLY A 83 -14.22 -4.02 -22.51
N VAL A 84 -15.35 -4.52 -21.98
CA VAL A 84 -15.54 -4.82 -20.55
C VAL A 84 -15.42 -6.31 -20.30
N ALA A 85 -14.73 -6.68 -19.20
CA ALA A 85 -14.60 -8.04 -18.72
C ALA A 85 -14.78 -8.11 -17.21
N HIS A 86 -15.39 -9.18 -16.72
CA HIS A 86 -15.39 -9.58 -15.32
C HIS A 86 -14.26 -10.55 -15.09
N GLU A 87 -13.51 -10.36 -14.04
CA GLU A 87 -12.33 -11.14 -13.75
C GLU A 87 -12.23 -11.45 -12.25
N THR A 88 -11.73 -12.63 -11.94
CA THR A 88 -11.31 -12.99 -10.59
C THR A 88 -9.78 -13.06 -10.54
N PHE A 89 -9.23 -12.96 -9.34
CA PHE A 89 -7.79 -13.13 -9.19
C PHE A 89 -7.43 -13.72 -7.84
N THR A 90 -6.30 -14.40 -7.81
CA THR A 90 -5.61 -14.86 -6.61
C THR A 90 -4.17 -14.40 -6.65
N GLY A 91 -3.52 -14.36 -5.50
CA GLY A 91 -2.11 -13.95 -5.49
C GLY A 91 -1.50 -13.96 -4.10
N THR A 92 -0.29 -13.44 -4.06
CA THR A 92 0.47 -13.28 -2.83
C THR A 92 1.07 -11.89 -2.74
N VAL A 93 1.27 -11.42 -1.53
CA VAL A 93 1.99 -10.17 -1.24
C VAL A 93 3.06 -10.43 -0.19
N THR A 94 4.19 -9.77 -0.35
CA THR A 94 5.23 -9.63 0.68
C THR A 94 5.33 -8.17 1.05
N THR A 95 5.04 -7.84 2.30
CA THR A 95 5.11 -6.47 2.83
C THR A 95 6.38 -6.33 3.67
N ASN A 96 7.22 -5.35 3.33
CA ASN A 96 8.45 -5.01 4.02
C ASN A 96 8.19 -4.08 5.22
N PRO A 97 9.13 -4.05 6.21
CA PRO A 97 9.00 -3.16 7.37
C PRO A 97 8.96 -1.66 7.04
N ASP A 98 9.48 -1.25 5.89
CA ASP A 98 9.47 0.14 5.37
C ASP A 98 8.15 0.51 4.67
N CYS A 99 7.15 -0.35 4.74
CA CYS A 99 5.85 -0.21 4.11
C CYS A 99 5.85 -0.30 2.56
N THR A 100 6.93 -0.76 1.96
CA THR A 100 6.91 -1.23 0.56
C THR A 100 6.34 -2.64 0.49
N ALA A 101 5.78 -3.02 -0.65
CA ALA A 101 5.28 -4.37 -0.85
C ALA A 101 5.39 -4.80 -2.31
N LYS A 102 5.53 -6.09 -2.52
CA LYS A 102 5.50 -6.71 -3.85
C LYS A 102 4.36 -7.72 -3.91
N TYR A 103 3.53 -7.59 -4.93
CA TYR A 103 2.42 -8.49 -5.24
C TYR A 103 2.75 -9.33 -6.46
N THR A 104 2.32 -10.59 -6.44
CA THR A 104 2.22 -11.43 -7.64
C THR A 104 0.80 -11.95 -7.72
N ILE A 105 0.08 -11.60 -8.77
CA ILE A 105 -1.33 -11.95 -8.96
C ILE A 105 -1.54 -12.71 -10.27
N SER A 106 -2.37 -13.76 -10.19
CA SER A 106 -2.89 -14.51 -11.33
C SER A 106 -4.34 -14.11 -11.54
N VAL A 107 -4.67 -13.67 -12.74
CA VAL A 107 -6.01 -13.17 -13.10
C VAL A 107 -6.69 -14.15 -14.05
N TYR A 108 -7.97 -14.39 -13.79
CA TYR A 108 -8.79 -15.38 -14.49
C TYR A 108 -10.03 -14.72 -15.09
N ASP A 109 -10.47 -15.21 -16.23
CA ASP A 109 -11.76 -14.85 -16.85
C ASP A 109 -12.96 -15.52 -16.14
N ASP A 110 -14.17 -15.18 -16.57
CA ASP A 110 -15.42 -15.76 -16.04
C ASP A 110 -15.52 -17.29 -16.22
N SER A 111 -14.72 -17.88 -17.12
CA SER A 111 -14.65 -19.32 -17.34
C SER A 111 -13.59 -20.01 -16.47
N GLY A 112 -12.82 -19.23 -15.69
CA GLY A 112 -11.74 -19.72 -14.84
C GLY A 112 -10.42 -19.97 -15.59
N ASN A 113 -10.27 -19.48 -16.82
CA ASN A 113 -9.01 -19.57 -17.54
C ASN A 113 -8.06 -18.46 -17.08
N LEU A 114 -6.79 -18.80 -16.87
CA LEU A 114 -5.75 -17.80 -16.62
C LEU A 114 -5.61 -16.90 -17.84
N VAL A 115 -5.75 -15.58 -17.63
CA VAL A 115 -5.62 -14.58 -18.71
C VAL A 115 -4.36 -13.75 -18.60
N ARG A 116 -3.79 -13.61 -17.40
CA ARG A 116 -2.48 -12.97 -17.20
C ARG A 116 -1.94 -13.19 -15.79
N ILE A 117 -0.64 -12.99 -15.65
CA ILE A 117 0.06 -12.84 -14.37
C ILE A 117 0.61 -11.41 -14.33
N SER A 118 0.48 -10.75 -13.19
CA SER A 118 1.00 -9.40 -12.98
C SER A 118 1.86 -9.34 -11.72
N VAL A 119 2.97 -8.62 -11.82
CA VAL A 119 3.81 -8.27 -10.68
C VAL A 119 3.64 -6.78 -10.43
N LEU A 120 3.46 -6.40 -9.17
CA LEU A 120 3.18 -5.02 -8.79
C LEU A 120 4.04 -4.62 -7.59
N ASP A 121 4.50 -3.37 -7.62
CA ASP A 121 5.15 -2.73 -6.49
C ASP A 121 4.20 -1.73 -5.84
N ALA A 122 4.19 -1.71 -4.51
CA ALA A 122 3.29 -0.89 -3.72
C ALA A 122 4.02 -0.17 -2.59
N VAL A 123 3.41 0.94 -2.16
CA VAL A 123 3.73 1.61 -0.89
C VAL A 123 2.44 1.78 -0.11
N PHE A 124 2.46 1.35 1.15
CA PHE A 124 1.37 1.61 2.08
C PHE A 124 1.55 2.96 2.76
N THR A 125 0.46 3.70 2.88
CA THR A 125 0.40 5.01 3.54
C THR A 125 -0.77 5.05 4.51
N ASN A 126 -0.89 6.14 5.28
CA ASN A 126 -1.97 6.37 6.23
C ASN A 126 -2.19 5.19 7.19
N GLY A 127 -1.09 4.74 7.82
CA GLY A 127 -1.20 3.63 8.78
C GLY A 127 -1.53 2.27 8.14
N GLY A 128 -1.10 2.01 6.91
CA GLY A 128 -1.43 0.78 6.19
C GLY A 128 -2.87 0.72 5.67
N ARG A 129 -3.57 1.86 5.64
CA ARG A 129 -4.98 1.93 5.21
C ARG A 129 -5.14 2.35 3.74
N LYS A 130 -4.08 2.87 3.11
CA LYS A 130 -4.04 3.23 1.69
C LYS A 130 -2.86 2.54 1.03
N ALA A 131 -3.05 2.12 -0.21
CA ALA A 131 -2.00 1.58 -1.06
C ALA A 131 -1.88 2.40 -2.34
N ARG A 132 -0.65 2.72 -2.73
CA ARG A 132 -0.29 3.27 -4.03
C ARG A 132 0.53 2.21 -4.74
N VAL A 133 0.09 1.81 -5.92
CA VAL A 133 0.65 0.64 -6.60
C VAL A 133 0.94 0.97 -8.05
N VAL A 134 2.04 0.42 -8.56
CA VAL A 134 2.36 0.41 -9.99
C VAL A 134 2.57 -1.01 -10.48
N PHE A 135 2.28 -1.25 -11.73
CA PHE A 135 2.58 -2.53 -12.37
C PHE A 135 4.04 -2.55 -12.81
N GLU A 136 4.78 -3.54 -12.32
CA GLU A 136 6.13 -3.86 -12.79
C GLU A 136 6.06 -4.66 -14.09
N SER A 137 5.15 -5.63 -14.15
CA SER A 137 4.96 -6.44 -15.35
C SER A 137 3.52 -6.95 -15.50
N VAL A 138 3.13 -7.18 -16.75
CA VAL A 138 1.92 -7.90 -17.15
C VAL A 138 2.35 -8.97 -18.17
N THR A 139 2.13 -10.25 -17.86
CA THR A 139 2.55 -11.38 -18.70
C THR A 139 1.34 -12.23 -19.03
N LEU A 140 1.18 -12.55 -20.31
CA LEU A 140 0.14 -13.46 -20.79
C LEU A 140 0.53 -14.93 -20.52
N PRO A 141 -0.42 -15.88 -20.58
CA PRO A 141 -0.14 -17.30 -20.32
C PRO A 141 0.90 -17.94 -21.25
N ASP A 142 1.07 -17.40 -22.44
CA ASP A 142 2.09 -17.82 -23.42
C ASP A 142 3.49 -17.24 -23.15
N GLY A 143 3.63 -16.45 -22.05
CA GLY A 143 4.88 -15.79 -21.70
C GLY A 143 5.09 -14.41 -22.35
N THR A 144 4.17 -13.95 -23.20
CA THR A 144 4.26 -12.62 -23.83
C THR A 144 4.10 -11.53 -22.78
N SER A 145 5.09 -10.63 -22.70
CA SER A 145 5.01 -9.43 -21.85
C SER A 145 4.22 -8.34 -22.57
N LEU A 146 3.26 -7.73 -21.86
CA LEU A 146 2.49 -6.59 -22.33
C LEU A 146 3.06 -5.29 -21.72
N PRO A 147 3.73 -4.44 -22.50
CA PRO A 147 4.16 -3.14 -22.02
C PRO A 147 2.96 -2.32 -21.55
N SER A 148 3.07 -1.76 -20.35
CA SER A 148 1.96 -1.04 -19.72
C SER A 148 2.46 0.08 -18.82
N VAL A 149 1.61 1.10 -18.67
CA VAL A 149 1.74 2.12 -17.62
C VAL A 149 0.44 2.10 -16.85
N LEU A 150 0.41 1.35 -15.76
CA LEU A 150 -0.78 1.12 -14.95
C LEU A 150 -0.50 1.45 -13.49
N SER A 151 -1.46 2.05 -12.83
CA SER A 151 -1.44 2.33 -11.39
C SER A 151 -2.73 1.88 -10.71
N ILE A 152 -2.63 1.59 -9.42
CA ILE A 152 -3.78 1.26 -8.56
C ILE A 152 -3.77 2.18 -7.35
N ASP A 153 -4.95 2.69 -7.03
CA ASP A 153 -5.28 3.32 -5.77
C ASP A 153 -6.16 2.38 -4.95
N GLY A 154 -5.67 1.97 -3.78
CA GLY A 154 -6.35 1.06 -2.88
C GLY A 154 -6.66 1.69 -1.52
N ASP A 155 -7.85 1.41 -1.01
CA ASP A 155 -8.31 1.80 0.32
C ASP A 155 -8.77 0.57 1.11
N LYS A 156 -8.28 0.46 2.36
CA LYS A 156 -8.68 -0.59 3.29
C LYS A 156 -10.06 -0.25 3.86
N GLN A 157 -10.96 -1.23 3.82
CA GLN A 157 -12.35 -1.11 4.27
C GLN A 157 -12.52 -1.49 5.74
#